data_b0fd23c6fdd8997dfa35d3c3ad0e74c7
#
_entry.id   b0fd23c6fdd8997dfa35d3c3ad0e74c7
#
_cell.length_a   1.000
_cell.length_b   1.000
_cell.length_c   1.000
_cell.angle_alpha   90.00
_cell.angle_beta   90.00
_cell.angle_gamma   90.00
#
_symmetry.space_group_name_H-M   'P 1'
#
loop_
_entity.id
_entity.type
_entity.pdbx_description
1 polymer ?
#
loop_
_entity_poly.entity_id
_entity_poly.type
_entity_poly.pdbx_seq_one_letter_code
_entity_poly.pdbx_strand_id
1 'polypeptide(L)'
;GTEVSMVYGLRKYIRHMAERVPGMKALVVDAHTAAVVSMLLSMSDLERLDIFLLLLVDTEVRESMRHMKAVYFVQPTGANREHIIRVLREPKFSEYHLFFSNLLPEHHCRKLAVCDDFEVVQAVHELFADVFAVNHDLFSLNMGTTAHLAKESRLWDSEEESTVERIVEGLFSVCMALRMSPVIRFTASSEVTKRVAQRLKHHIDEQRANQEHSIFDDFERECGGQGSHVMMLMDRRSDPVTPLLTQWTYQGMLHDMLTLDQNRVDMSRVPGNPPELRLAEMCTTQDRFYGENAFSNFPDLCQNVQRYSAEVEQLEEAAKRRGLDEMAQFAERYAEIQSKKPNLAKHLAIADVMRGVIEERGLYDASELEQAIACEESHADHYQRLLELLAGPRIGNEERLRLVLLYALRYEQNAAYAESIEKLKGLLRERFSA
;
A
#
# COMPACT_ATOMS: atom_id res chain seq x y z
N GLY A 1 -20.32 -10.70 12.87
CA GLY A 1 -19.70 -10.89 11.57
C GLY A 1 -18.22 -10.70 11.72
N THR A 2 -17.41 -11.64 11.25
CA THR A 2 -15.96 -11.48 11.18
C THR A 2 -15.67 -10.34 10.21
N GLU A 3 -15.07 -9.27 10.71
CA GLU A 3 -14.65 -8.13 9.92
C GLU A 3 -13.63 -8.59 8.86
N VAL A 4 -13.91 -8.31 7.60
CA VAL A 4 -13.01 -8.66 6.49
C VAL A 4 -11.77 -7.78 6.56
N SER A 5 -10.58 -8.39 6.66
CA SER A 5 -9.34 -7.66 6.85
C SER A 5 -8.22 -8.19 5.96
N MET A 6 -7.71 -7.32 5.06
CA MET A 6 -6.55 -7.62 4.21
C MET A 6 -5.32 -7.96 5.03
N VAL A 7 -5.01 -7.14 6.05
CA VAL A 7 -3.85 -7.35 6.92
C VAL A 7 -3.93 -8.71 7.61
N TYR A 8 -5.11 -9.07 8.16
CA TYR A 8 -5.30 -10.35 8.82
C TYR A 8 -5.14 -11.53 7.87
N GLY A 9 -5.78 -11.45 6.69
CA GLY A 9 -5.70 -12.49 5.66
C GLY A 9 -4.28 -12.78 5.22
N LEU A 10 -3.54 -11.73 4.84
CA LEU A 10 -2.15 -11.87 4.39
C LEU A 10 -1.21 -12.30 5.53
N ARG A 11 -1.37 -11.76 6.75
CA ARG A 11 -0.60 -12.23 7.93
C ARG A 11 -0.77 -13.72 8.17
N LYS A 12 -2.00 -14.22 8.04
CA LYS A 12 -2.31 -15.64 8.20
C LYS A 12 -1.56 -16.49 7.17
N TYR A 13 -1.49 -16.04 5.91
CA TYR A 13 -0.71 -16.73 4.87
C TYR A 13 0.77 -16.80 5.21
N ILE A 14 1.40 -15.67 5.56
CA ILE A 14 2.84 -15.62 5.88
C ILE A 14 3.16 -16.48 7.13
N ARG A 15 2.33 -16.40 8.18
CA ARG A 15 2.50 -17.24 9.36
C ARG A 15 2.38 -18.73 9.02
N HIS A 16 1.37 -19.11 8.25
CA HIS A 16 1.16 -20.49 7.84
C HIS A 16 2.34 -21.03 7.02
N MET A 17 2.91 -20.21 6.12
CA MET A 17 4.15 -20.54 5.41
C MET A 17 5.28 -20.87 6.38
N ALA A 18 5.54 -19.99 7.35
CA ALA A 18 6.62 -20.16 8.32
C ALA A 18 6.41 -21.36 9.25
N GLU A 19 5.18 -21.59 9.71
CA GLU A 19 4.80 -22.70 10.61
C GLU A 19 4.88 -24.07 9.92
N ARG A 20 4.69 -24.14 8.60
CA ARG A 20 4.86 -25.39 7.83
C ARG A 20 6.29 -25.89 7.80
N VAL A 21 7.26 -25.00 8.01
CA VAL A 21 8.69 -25.34 8.01
C VAL A 21 9.23 -25.24 9.44
N PRO A 22 9.28 -26.32 10.21
CA PRO A 22 9.74 -26.29 11.59
C PRO A 22 11.26 -26.07 11.69
N GLY A 23 11.72 -25.44 12.77
CA GLY A 23 13.12 -25.20 13.08
C GLY A 23 13.68 -23.92 12.48
N MET A 24 14.97 -23.68 12.72
CA MET A 24 15.67 -22.46 12.28
C MET A 24 15.68 -22.32 10.77
N LYS A 25 15.30 -21.16 10.28
CA LYS A 25 15.19 -20.89 8.85
C LYS A 25 15.66 -19.50 8.45
N ALA A 26 16.14 -19.40 7.22
CA ALA A 26 16.37 -18.17 6.51
C ALA A 26 15.18 -17.92 5.56
N LEU A 27 14.58 -16.74 5.62
CA LEU A 27 13.57 -16.28 4.67
C LEU A 27 14.26 -15.52 3.53
N VAL A 28 14.17 -16.05 2.33
CA VAL A 28 14.73 -15.44 1.12
C VAL A 28 13.60 -14.83 0.30
N VAL A 29 13.68 -13.54 0.05
CA VAL A 29 12.64 -12.73 -0.58
C VAL A 29 13.19 -11.91 -1.74
N ASP A 30 12.36 -11.61 -2.72
CA ASP A 30 12.65 -10.54 -3.68
C ASP A 30 12.21 -9.17 -3.14
N ALA A 31 12.50 -8.08 -3.86
CA ALA A 31 12.18 -6.73 -3.41
C ALA A 31 10.66 -6.54 -3.16
N HIS A 32 9.81 -7.14 -3.98
CA HIS A 32 8.35 -7.04 -3.83
C HIS A 32 7.86 -7.79 -2.58
N THR A 33 8.24 -9.05 -2.44
CA THR A 33 7.80 -9.88 -1.31
C THR A 33 8.45 -9.45 0.01
N ALA A 34 9.66 -8.87 -0.02
CA ALA A 34 10.27 -8.21 1.14
C ALA A 34 9.39 -7.08 1.67
N ALA A 35 8.89 -6.23 0.77
CA ALA A 35 8.00 -5.15 1.14
C ALA A 35 6.65 -5.67 1.68
N VAL A 36 6.06 -6.69 1.05
CA VAL A 36 4.83 -7.35 1.56
C VAL A 36 5.04 -7.87 2.99
N VAL A 37 6.13 -8.58 3.25
CA VAL A 37 6.45 -9.12 4.58
C VAL A 37 6.66 -7.99 5.59
N SER A 38 7.42 -6.95 5.24
CA SER A 38 7.74 -5.84 6.14
C SER A 38 6.52 -5.00 6.55
N MET A 39 5.50 -4.92 5.70
CA MET A 39 4.23 -4.25 6.05
C MET A 39 3.36 -5.06 6.99
N LEU A 40 3.57 -6.37 7.08
CA LEU A 40 2.73 -7.30 7.82
C LEU A 40 3.34 -7.74 9.15
N LEU A 41 4.66 -7.94 9.20
CA LEU A 41 5.37 -8.56 10.31
C LEU A 41 6.57 -7.71 10.73
N SER A 42 6.74 -7.52 12.03
CA SER A 42 7.97 -6.96 12.62
C SER A 42 9.08 -8.01 12.67
N MET A 43 10.33 -7.56 12.90
CA MET A 43 11.46 -8.49 13.14
C MET A 43 11.19 -9.44 14.31
N SER A 44 10.59 -8.95 15.39
CA SER A 44 10.20 -9.79 16.54
C SER A 44 9.14 -10.84 16.18
N ASP A 45 8.22 -10.53 15.24
CA ASP A 45 7.26 -11.52 14.75
C ASP A 45 7.96 -12.61 13.93
N LEU A 46 8.96 -12.23 13.10
CA LEU A 46 9.76 -13.19 12.32
C LEU A 46 10.59 -14.11 13.23
N GLU A 47 11.24 -13.57 14.26
CA GLU A 47 11.99 -14.36 15.24
C GLU A 47 11.10 -15.38 15.97
N ARG A 48 9.85 -14.99 16.34
CA ARG A 48 8.87 -15.92 16.94
C ARG A 48 8.45 -17.05 16.01
N LEU A 49 8.64 -16.89 14.71
CA LEU A 49 8.40 -17.88 13.68
C LEU A 49 9.67 -18.67 13.29
N ASP A 50 10.72 -18.60 14.11
CA ASP A 50 12.05 -19.22 13.89
C ASP A 50 12.74 -18.72 12.60
N ILE A 51 12.42 -17.51 12.13
CA ILE A 51 13.10 -16.87 11.01
C ILE A 51 14.18 -15.96 11.58
N PHE A 52 15.45 -16.39 11.48
CA PHE A 52 16.60 -15.67 12.04
C PHE A 52 17.38 -14.86 11.02
N LEU A 53 17.19 -15.14 9.74
CA LEU A 53 17.79 -14.40 8.64
C LEU A 53 16.73 -13.99 7.63
N LEU A 54 16.77 -12.73 7.22
CA LEU A 54 16.00 -12.20 6.08
C LEU A 54 17.00 -11.83 4.99
N LEU A 55 16.94 -12.50 3.85
CA LEU A 55 17.87 -12.32 2.73
C LEU A 55 17.12 -11.90 1.47
N LEU A 56 17.70 -10.99 0.71
CA LEU A 56 17.23 -10.72 -0.65
C LEU A 56 17.81 -11.76 -1.62
N VAL A 57 17.06 -12.07 -2.68
CA VAL A 57 17.47 -13.06 -3.70
C VAL A 57 18.81 -12.73 -4.38
N ASP A 58 19.20 -11.46 -4.42
CA ASP A 58 20.49 -10.99 -4.96
C ASP A 58 21.64 -11.05 -3.94
N THR A 59 21.34 -11.40 -2.69
CA THR A 59 22.36 -11.58 -1.64
C THR A 59 23.16 -12.85 -1.88
N GLU A 60 24.45 -12.72 -2.11
CA GLU A 60 25.35 -13.86 -2.26
C GLU A 60 25.62 -14.57 -0.92
N VAL A 61 25.12 -15.79 -0.78
CA VAL A 61 25.42 -16.65 0.39
C VAL A 61 26.69 -17.45 0.10
N ARG A 62 27.82 -17.02 0.67
CA ARG A 62 29.14 -17.64 0.45
C ARG A 62 29.39 -18.86 1.33
N GLU A 63 28.95 -18.79 2.58
CA GLU A 63 29.19 -19.82 3.57
C GLU A 63 28.07 -20.89 3.55
N SER A 64 28.45 -22.13 3.90
CA SER A 64 27.47 -23.22 4.02
C SER A 64 26.68 -23.07 5.32
N MET A 65 25.36 -23.01 5.22
CA MET A 65 24.40 -22.87 6.34
C MET A 65 23.55 -24.12 6.51
N ARG A 66 24.19 -25.31 6.48
CA ARG A 66 23.53 -26.64 6.57
C ARG A 66 22.75 -26.89 7.87
N HIS A 67 22.91 -26.02 8.87
CA HIS A 67 22.14 -26.03 10.11
C HIS A 67 20.79 -25.32 10.00
N MET A 68 20.52 -24.62 8.90
CA MET A 68 19.30 -23.88 8.64
C MET A 68 18.61 -24.39 7.37
N LYS A 69 17.30 -24.13 7.30
CA LYS A 69 16.46 -24.34 6.11
C LYS A 69 16.27 -23.03 5.36
N ALA A 70 16.16 -23.07 4.04
CA ALA A 70 15.84 -21.92 3.23
C ALA A 70 14.33 -21.93 2.88
N VAL A 71 13.64 -20.87 3.25
CA VAL A 71 12.27 -20.61 2.85
C VAL A 71 12.29 -19.47 1.82
N TYR A 72 12.05 -19.79 0.59
CA TYR A 72 11.93 -18.80 -0.49
C TYR A 72 10.48 -18.31 -0.56
N PHE A 73 10.28 -17.02 -0.44
CA PHE A 73 9.00 -16.38 -0.70
C PHE A 73 9.22 -15.30 -1.76
N VAL A 74 8.89 -15.60 -3.00
CA VAL A 74 9.25 -14.79 -4.17
C VAL A 74 8.13 -14.76 -5.20
N GLN A 75 8.12 -13.73 -6.05
CA GLN A 75 7.22 -13.69 -7.20
C GLN A 75 7.58 -14.79 -8.22
N PRO A 76 6.60 -15.36 -8.95
CA PRO A 76 6.82 -16.42 -9.96
C PRO A 76 7.44 -15.87 -11.26
N THR A 77 8.46 -15.01 -11.16
CA THR A 77 9.14 -14.39 -12.31
C THR A 77 10.23 -15.27 -12.89
N GLY A 78 10.57 -15.04 -14.17
CA GLY A 78 11.69 -15.69 -14.82
C GLY A 78 13.03 -15.44 -14.11
N ALA A 79 13.25 -14.22 -13.61
CA ALA A 79 14.47 -13.85 -12.89
C ALA A 79 14.62 -14.64 -11.57
N ASN A 80 13.55 -14.72 -10.77
CA ASN A 80 13.56 -15.49 -9.52
C ASN A 80 13.77 -16.99 -9.78
N ARG A 81 13.13 -17.52 -10.81
CA ARG A 81 13.35 -18.91 -11.23
C ARG A 81 14.82 -19.18 -11.58
N GLU A 82 15.44 -18.35 -12.42
CA GLU A 82 16.84 -18.52 -12.81
C GLU A 82 17.80 -18.37 -11.61
N HIS A 83 17.44 -17.53 -10.64
CA HIS A 83 18.17 -17.43 -9.37
C HIS A 83 18.08 -18.75 -8.59
N ILE A 84 16.89 -19.29 -8.39
CA ILE A 84 16.67 -20.55 -7.67
C ILE A 84 17.44 -21.70 -8.36
N ILE A 85 17.37 -21.80 -9.69
CA ILE A 85 18.12 -22.81 -10.45
C ILE A 85 19.63 -22.72 -10.18
N ARG A 86 20.20 -21.50 -10.13
CA ARG A 86 21.63 -21.32 -9.80
C ARG A 86 21.96 -21.79 -8.39
N VAL A 87 21.10 -21.48 -7.43
CA VAL A 87 21.30 -21.86 -6.03
C VAL A 87 21.18 -23.37 -5.83
N LEU A 88 20.26 -24.03 -6.54
CA LEU A 88 20.10 -25.49 -6.45
C LEU A 88 21.30 -26.29 -7.00
N ARG A 89 22.09 -25.70 -7.90
CA ARG A 89 23.33 -26.30 -8.40
C ARG A 89 24.45 -26.36 -7.35
N GLU A 90 24.43 -25.48 -6.36
CA GLU A 90 25.38 -25.43 -5.25
C GLU A 90 24.65 -25.07 -3.95
N PRO A 91 23.86 -26.00 -3.39
CA PRO A 91 22.99 -25.68 -2.26
C PRO A 91 23.80 -25.40 -0.99
N LYS A 92 23.47 -24.29 -0.31
CA LYS A 92 24.13 -23.83 0.92
C LYS A 92 23.34 -24.18 2.20
N PHE A 93 22.03 -24.42 2.07
CA PHE A 93 21.14 -24.77 3.17
C PHE A 93 20.85 -26.28 3.20
N SER A 94 20.28 -26.79 4.31
CA SER A 94 19.93 -28.20 4.44
C SER A 94 18.76 -28.61 3.55
N GLU A 95 17.74 -27.74 3.48
CA GLU A 95 16.49 -27.97 2.78
C GLU A 95 16.01 -26.66 2.17
N TYR A 96 15.25 -26.76 1.07
CA TYR A 96 14.65 -25.63 0.36
C TYR A 96 13.14 -25.81 0.28
N HIS A 97 12.40 -24.82 0.76
CA HIS A 97 10.95 -24.73 0.66
C HIS A 97 10.61 -23.51 -0.20
N LEU A 98 9.97 -23.73 -1.34
CA LEU A 98 9.72 -22.69 -2.32
C LEU A 98 8.25 -22.28 -2.25
N PHE A 99 8.01 -21.01 -1.91
CA PHE A 99 6.69 -20.39 -1.90
C PHE A 99 6.67 -19.25 -2.92
N PHE A 100 5.76 -19.35 -3.87
CA PHE A 100 5.56 -18.31 -4.87
C PHE A 100 4.35 -17.45 -4.51
N SER A 101 4.49 -16.14 -4.63
CA SER A 101 3.46 -15.18 -4.19
C SER A 101 2.18 -15.21 -5.01
N ASN A 102 2.18 -15.92 -6.14
CA ASN A 102 1.05 -16.11 -7.05
C ASN A 102 1.15 -17.43 -7.79
N LEU A 103 0.26 -17.65 -8.77
CA LEU A 103 0.25 -18.86 -9.61
C LEU A 103 1.61 -19.13 -10.26
N LEU A 104 2.10 -20.33 -10.12
CA LEU A 104 3.36 -20.78 -10.75
C LEU A 104 3.06 -21.54 -12.04
N PRO A 105 3.45 -21.03 -13.22
CA PRO A 105 3.26 -21.74 -14.47
C PRO A 105 3.92 -23.12 -14.45
N GLU A 106 3.23 -24.16 -14.93
CA GLU A 106 3.68 -25.56 -14.88
C GLU A 106 5.07 -25.76 -15.48
N HIS A 107 5.39 -25.04 -16.55
CA HIS A 107 6.71 -25.11 -17.17
C HIS A 107 7.84 -24.56 -16.29
N HIS A 108 7.55 -23.65 -15.34
CA HIS A 108 8.50 -23.20 -14.33
C HIS A 108 8.76 -24.32 -13.31
N CYS A 109 7.68 -24.95 -12.82
CA CYS A 109 7.78 -26.06 -11.87
C CYS A 109 8.61 -27.22 -12.44
N ARG A 110 8.36 -27.61 -13.69
CA ARG A 110 9.13 -28.64 -14.39
C ARG A 110 10.61 -28.32 -14.51
N LYS A 111 10.96 -27.04 -14.82
CA LYS A 111 12.37 -26.62 -14.91
C LYS A 111 13.07 -26.68 -13.54
N LEU A 112 12.41 -26.28 -12.46
CA LEU A 112 12.96 -26.37 -11.12
C LEU A 112 13.22 -27.81 -10.72
N ALA A 113 12.28 -28.73 -10.97
CA ALA A 113 12.42 -30.15 -10.68
C ALA A 113 13.60 -30.81 -11.43
N VAL A 114 13.84 -30.43 -12.68
CA VAL A 114 14.98 -30.97 -13.46
C VAL A 114 16.33 -30.47 -12.93
N CYS A 115 16.38 -29.33 -12.24
CA CYS A 115 17.62 -28.71 -11.78
C CYS A 115 17.97 -29.03 -10.33
N ASP A 116 17.14 -29.78 -9.61
CA ASP A 116 17.38 -30.20 -8.21
C ASP A 116 18.14 -31.53 -8.14
N ASP A 117 19.39 -31.54 -8.65
CA ASP A 117 20.24 -32.73 -8.66
C ASP A 117 20.58 -33.26 -7.26
N PHE A 118 20.45 -32.44 -6.23
CA PHE A 118 20.76 -32.78 -4.84
C PHE A 118 19.53 -33.22 -4.02
N GLU A 119 18.34 -33.20 -4.62
CA GLU A 119 17.05 -33.50 -3.97
C GLU A 119 16.82 -32.72 -2.66
N VAL A 120 17.20 -31.43 -2.68
CA VAL A 120 17.10 -30.56 -1.49
C VAL A 120 15.79 -29.77 -1.43
N VAL A 121 15.01 -29.72 -2.50
CA VAL A 121 13.70 -29.04 -2.54
C VAL A 121 12.65 -29.98 -1.92
N GLN A 122 12.14 -29.57 -0.75
CA GLN A 122 11.16 -30.38 -0.01
C GLN A 122 9.72 -30.10 -0.45
N ALA A 123 9.43 -28.84 -0.84
CA ALA A 123 8.09 -28.44 -1.21
C ALA A 123 8.10 -27.22 -2.13
N VAL A 124 7.12 -27.18 -3.04
CA VAL A 124 6.81 -26.03 -3.88
C VAL A 124 5.34 -25.68 -3.66
N HIS A 125 5.07 -24.42 -3.28
CA HIS A 125 3.73 -23.95 -2.96
C HIS A 125 3.44 -22.61 -3.64
N GLU A 126 2.19 -22.38 -3.96
CA GLU A 126 1.63 -21.07 -4.26
C GLU A 126 1.06 -20.46 -2.97
N LEU A 127 1.46 -19.22 -2.68
CA LEU A 127 1.05 -18.49 -1.49
C LEU A 127 0.54 -17.11 -1.90
N PHE A 128 -0.77 -16.98 -2.04
CA PHE A 128 -1.42 -15.78 -2.59
C PHE A 128 -1.33 -14.56 -1.66
N ALA A 129 -0.11 -14.02 -1.52
CA ALA A 129 0.20 -12.82 -0.77
C ALA A 129 1.02 -11.86 -1.65
N ASP A 130 0.38 -11.34 -2.71
CA ASP A 130 0.99 -10.59 -3.81
C ASP A 130 0.47 -9.14 -3.90
N VAL A 131 0.00 -8.59 -2.78
CA VAL A 131 -0.49 -7.23 -2.66
C VAL A 131 -0.01 -6.58 -1.37
N PHE A 132 0.03 -5.25 -1.35
CA PHE A 132 0.43 -4.45 -0.21
C PHE A 132 -0.79 -4.07 0.63
N ALA A 133 -0.93 -4.65 1.82
CA ALA A 133 -1.99 -4.29 2.76
C ALA A 133 -1.64 -2.97 3.45
N VAL A 134 -2.26 -1.89 3.02
CA VAL A 134 -2.07 -0.55 3.62
C VAL A 134 -2.84 -0.46 4.94
N ASN A 135 -4.12 -0.84 4.91
CA ASN A 135 -5.01 -0.90 6.08
C ASN A 135 -5.81 -2.22 6.06
N HIS A 136 -6.69 -2.39 7.02
CA HIS A 136 -7.62 -3.53 7.04
C HIS A 136 -8.50 -3.61 5.79
N ASP A 137 -8.91 -2.47 5.27
CA ASP A 137 -9.85 -2.27 4.18
C ASP A 137 -9.21 -1.62 2.94
N LEU A 138 -7.90 -1.39 2.95
CA LEU A 138 -7.16 -0.78 1.86
C LEU A 138 -5.94 -1.60 1.48
N PHE A 139 -5.81 -1.90 0.20
CA PHE A 139 -4.61 -2.50 -0.39
C PHE A 139 -4.15 -1.73 -1.63
N SER A 140 -2.90 -1.94 -2.01
CA SER A 140 -2.30 -1.41 -3.23
C SER A 140 -1.55 -2.52 -3.96
N LEU A 141 -1.49 -2.45 -5.27
CA LEU A 141 -0.58 -3.27 -6.09
C LEU A 141 0.82 -2.63 -6.19
N ASN A 142 0.95 -1.39 -5.70
CA ASN A 142 2.17 -0.58 -5.74
C ASN A 142 2.80 -0.56 -7.15
N MET A 143 1.95 -0.46 -8.17
CA MET A 143 2.40 -0.33 -9.55
C MET A 143 2.81 1.12 -9.80
N GLY A 144 3.83 1.31 -10.63
CA GLY A 144 4.21 2.63 -11.11
C GLY A 144 3.10 3.27 -11.96
N THR A 145 3.47 4.17 -12.84
CA THR A 145 2.48 4.79 -13.73
C THR A 145 1.83 3.77 -14.65
N THR A 146 0.51 3.80 -14.73
CA THR A 146 -0.29 3.00 -15.67
C THR A 146 -0.87 3.86 -16.81
N ALA A 147 -0.31 5.05 -17.04
CA ALA A 147 -0.78 5.99 -18.04
C ALA A 147 -0.75 5.41 -19.48
N HIS A 148 0.16 4.48 -19.76
CA HIS A 148 0.21 3.75 -21.04
C HIS A 148 -1.07 2.97 -21.36
N LEU A 149 -1.82 2.52 -20.36
CA LEU A 149 -3.13 1.88 -20.54
C LEU A 149 -4.22 2.83 -21.08
N ALA A 150 -3.95 4.14 -21.13
CA ALA A 150 -4.87 5.11 -21.74
C ALA A 150 -4.89 5.08 -23.27
N LYS A 151 -3.91 4.43 -23.92
CA LYS A 151 -3.90 4.20 -25.37
C LYS A 151 -5.14 3.40 -25.82
N GLU A 152 -5.53 3.56 -27.07
CA GLU A 152 -6.53 2.68 -27.67
C GLU A 152 -6.07 1.22 -27.61
N SER A 153 -6.95 0.32 -27.18
CA SER A 153 -6.60 -1.08 -26.93
C SER A 153 -6.07 -1.84 -28.16
N ARG A 154 -6.39 -1.37 -29.37
CA ARG A 154 -5.81 -1.90 -30.64
C ARG A 154 -4.33 -1.58 -30.82
N LEU A 155 -3.80 -0.60 -30.05
CA LEU A 155 -2.40 -0.17 -30.08
C LEU A 155 -1.60 -0.75 -28.90
N TRP A 156 -2.21 -1.62 -28.12
CA TRP A 156 -1.54 -2.26 -27.00
C TRP A 156 -0.53 -3.28 -27.49
N ASP A 157 0.62 -3.28 -26.83
CA ASP A 157 1.70 -4.24 -27.02
C ASP A 157 1.94 -5.10 -25.78
N SER A 158 3.11 -5.69 -25.65
CA SER A 158 3.46 -6.57 -24.55
C SER A 158 3.52 -5.85 -23.19
N GLU A 159 3.76 -4.53 -23.16
CA GLU A 159 3.83 -3.75 -21.92
C GLU A 159 2.43 -3.58 -21.30
N GLU A 160 1.46 -3.14 -22.12
CA GLU A 160 0.08 -2.99 -21.68
C GLU A 160 -0.52 -4.33 -21.26
N GLU A 161 -0.29 -5.38 -22.05
CA GLU A 161 -0.78 -6.73 -21.73
C GLU A 161 -0.16 -7.27 -20.44
N SER A 162 1.14 -7.06 -20.21
CA SER A 162 1.82 -7.44 -18.96
C SER A 162 1.28 -6.66 -17.74
N THR A 163 0.98 -5.37 -17.95
CA THR A 163 0.39 -4.53 -16.90
C THR A 163 -1.01 -5.02 -16.50
N VAL A 164 -1.84 -5.36 -17.50
CA VAL A 164 -3.17 -5.95 -17.24
C VAL A 164 -3.05 -7.28 -16.50
N GLU A 165 -2.11 -8.13 -16.90
CA GLU A 165 -1.87 -9.41 -16.23
C GLU A 165 -1.45 -9.22 -14.77
N ARG A 166 -0.54 -8.28 -14.50
CA ARG A 166 -0.13 -7.93 -13.13
C ARG A 166 -1.32 -7.48 -12.27
N ILE A 167 -2.24 -6.70 -12.83
CA ILE A 167 -3.48 -6.30 -12.13
C ILE A 167 -4.33 -7.53 -11.82
N VAL A 168 -4.51 -8.43 -12.77
CA VAL A 168 -5.30 -9.65 -12.61
C VAL A 168 -4.71 -10.55 -11.53
N GLU A 169 -3.40 -10.80 -11.57
CA GLU A 169 -2.67 -11.58 -10.56
C GLU A 169 -2.87 -11.00 -9.14
N GLY A 170 -2.72 -9.68 -9.00
CA GLY A 170 -2.93 -9.02 -7.71
C GLY A 170 -4.36 -9.14 -7.20
N LEU A 171 -5.35 -8.92 -8.06
CA LEU A 171 -6.77 -9.07 -7.69
C LEU A 171 -7.15 -10.53 -7.39
N PHE A 172 -6.55 -11.48 -8.10
CA PHE A 172 -6.71 -12.90 -7.78
C PHE A 172 -6.16 -13.23 -6.39
N SER A 173 -4.97 -12.69 -6.06
CA SER A 173 -4.39 -12.80 -4.71
C SER A 173 -5.30 -12.21 -3.63
N VAL A 174 -5.98 -11.08 -3.90
CA VAL A 174 -6.98 -10.51 -2.99
C VAL A 174 -8.15 -11.46 -2.77
N CYS A 175 -8.70 -12.05 -3.84
CA CYS A 175 -9.79 -13.02 -3.73
C CYS A 175 -9.39 -14.21 -2.84
N MET A 176 -8.17 -14.70 -3.02
CA MET A 176 -7.63 -15.81 -2.23
C MET A 176 -7.39 -15.41 -0.77
N ALA A 177 -6.76 -14.26 -0.51
CA ALA A 177 -6.46 -13.78 0.83
C ALA A 177 -7.71 -13.50 1.68
N LEU A 178 -8.75 -12.97 1.05
CA LEU A 178 -10.05 -12.67 1.69
C LEU A 178 -11.04 -13.83 1.64
N ARG A 179 -10.68 -14.96 1.00
CA ARG A 179 -11.52 -16.15 0.84
C ARG A 179 -12.86 -15.80 0.20
N MET A 180 -12.85 -15.10 -0.92
CA MET A 180 -14.07 -14.66 -1.58
C MET A 180 -14.13 -15.02 -3.06
N SER A 181 -15.36 -15.31 -3.52
CA SER A 181 -15.73 -15.53 -4.91
C SER A 181 -16.66 -14.41 -5.36
N PRO A 182 -16.11 -13.26 -5.85
CA PRO A 182 -16.93 -12.08 -6.07
C PRO A 182 -17.70 -12.13 -7.39
N VAL A 183 -18.87 -11.47 -7.42
CA VAL A 183 -19.49 -11.02 -8.67
C VAL A 183 -18.70 -9.81 -9.17
N ILE A 184 -18.10 -9.94 -10.36
CA ILE A 184 -17.28 -8.88 -10.94
C ILE A 184 -18.15 -7.92 -11.74
N ARG A 185 -18.14 -6.63 -11.35
CA ARG A 185 -18.75 -5.51 -12.07
C ARG A 185 -17.65 -4.60 -12.60
N PHE A 186 -17.81 -4.05 -13.78
CA PHE A 186 -16.79 -3.20 -14.40
C PHE A 186 -17.42 -2.06 -15.19
N THR A 187 -16.64 -0.98 -15.40
CA THR A 187 -17.05 0.17 -16.22
C THR A 187 -17.13 -0.26 -17.69
N ALA A 188 -18.34 -0.33 -18.25
CA ALA A 188 -18.60 -0.86 -19.61
C ALA A 188 -17.89 -0.09 -20.73
N SER A 189 -17.65 1.20 -20.55
CA SER A 189 -16.93 2.07 -21.49
C SER A 189 -15.40 1.95 -21.43
N SER A 190 -14.85 1.20 -20.44
CA SER A 190 -13.40 1.03 -20.28
C SER A 190 -12.95 -0.34 -20.74
N GLU A 191 -12.11 -0.37 -21.76
CA GLU A 191 -11.50 -1.62 -22.24
C GLU A 191 -10.55 -2.24 -21.21
N VAL A 192 -9.85 -1.41 -20.40
CA VAL A 192 -8.98 -1.87 -19.30
C VAL A 192 -9.77 -2.70 -18.31
N THR A 193 -10.84 -2.12 -17.74
CA THR A 193 -11.65 -2.81 -16.71
C THR A 193 -12.34 -4.03 -17.27
N LYS A 194 -12.76 -4.01 -18.54
CA LYS A 194 -13.35 -5.15 -19.22
C LYS A 194 -12.35 -6.30 -19.34
N ARG A 195 -11.12 -6.04 -19.83
CA ARG A 195 -10.08 -7.08 -19.95
C ARG A 195 -9.66 -7.65 -18.61
N VAL A 196 -9.47 -6.80 -17.60
CA VAL A 196 -9.19 -7.24 -16.24
C VAL A 196 -10.31 -8.15 -15.72
N ALA A 197 -11.58 -7.74 -15.87
CA ALA A 197 -12.73 -8.53 -15.45
C ALA A 197 -12.79 -9.91 -16.12
N GLN A 198 -12.58 -9.94 -17.44
CA GLN A 198 -12.61 -11.18 -18.23
C GLN A 198 -11.50 -12.15 -17.83
N ARG A 199 -10.25 -11.65 -17.68
CA ARG A 199 -9.11 -12.49 -17.30
C ARG A 199 -9.21 -12.98 -15.85
N LEU A 200 -9.60 -12.10 -14.93
CA LEU A 200 -9.81 -12.50 -13.53
C LEU A 200 -10.89 -13.57 -13.43
N LYS A 201 -12.02 -13.40 -14.13
CA LYS A 201 -13.09 -14.40 -14.19
C LYS A 201 -12.56 -15.72 -14.77
N HIS A 202 -11.76 -15.67 -15.82
CA HIS A 202 -11.15 -16.85 -16.43
C HIS A 202 -10.24 -17.60 -15.44
N HIS A 203 -9.36 -16.91 -14.72
CA HIS A 203 -8.50 -17.52 -13.69
C HIS A 203 -9.32 -18.18 -12.57
N ILE A 204 -10.40 -17.53 -12.11
CA ILE A 204 -11.30 -18.12 -11.11
C ILE A 204 -11.98 -19.38 -11.65
N ASP A 205 -12.46 -19.35 -12.90
CA ASP A 205 -13.15 -20.48 -13.53
C ASP A 205 -12.19 -21.65 -13.82
N GLU A 206 -10.94 -21.39 -14.22
CA GLU A 206 -9.91 -22.42 -14.37
C GLU A 206 -9.61 -23.13 -13.03
N GLN A 207 -9.49 -22.36 -11.93
CA GLN A 207 -9.29 -22.95 -10.61
C GLN A 207 -10.50 -23.77 -10.14
N ARG A 208 -11.70 -23.42 -10.58
CA ARG A 208 -12.90 -24.23 -10.34
C ARG A 208 -12.92 -25.52 -11.13
N ALA A 209 -12.48 -25.47 -12.39
CA ALA A 209 -12.50 -26.62 -13.28
C ALA A 209 -11.43 -27.68 -12.97
N ASN A 210 -10.28 -27.24 -12.41
CA ASN A 210 -9.11 -28.09 -12.22
C ASN A 210 -9.13 -28.91 -10.91
N GLN A 211 -10.12 -28.76 -10.04
CA GLN A 211 -10.21 -29.43 -8.74
C GLN A 211 -11.57 -30.09 -8.54
N GLU A 212 -11.60 -31.35 -8.09
CA GLU A 212 -12.84 -32.05 -7.70
C GLU A 212 -13.62 -31.31 -6.60
N HIS A 213 -12.92 -30.56 -5.74
CA HIS A 213 -13.47 -29.60 -4.77
C HIS A 213 -12.77 -28.29 -4.93
N SER A 214 -13.42 -27.35 -5.59
CA SER A 214 -12.86 -26.03 -5.81
C SER A 214 -12.81 -25.22 -4.51
N ILE A 215 -11.67 -24.59 -4.24
CA ILE A 215 -11.49 -23.66 -3.11
C ILE A 215 -12.50 -22.49 -3.19
N PHE A 216 -12.90 -22.05 -4.37
CA PHE A 216 -13.90 -21.00 -4.56
C PHE A 216 -15.33 -21.47 -4.20
N ASP A 217 -15.64 -22.74 -4.35
CA ASP A 217 -16.91 -23.30 -3.89
C ASP A 217 -16.96 -23.39 -2.36
N ASP A 218 -15.81 -23.61 -1.70
CA ASP A 218 -15.69 -23.52 -0.24
C ASP A 218 -15.90 -22.07 0.21
N PHE A 219 -15.31 -21.09 -0.47
CA PHE A 219 -15.51 -19.67 -0.16
C PHE A 219 -16.98 -19.26 -0.29
N GLU A 220 -17.66 -19.69 -1.34
CA GLU A 220 -19.10 -19.43 -1.52
C GLU A 220 -19.95 -20.05 -0.40
N ARG A 221 -19.65 -21.27 0.02
CA ARG A 221 -20.35 -21.92 1.14
C ARG A 221 -20.11 -21.21 2.47
N GLU A 222 -18.88 -20.80 2.75
CA GLU A 222 -18.53 -20.08 3.98
C GLU A 222 -19.17 -18.69 4.05
N CYS A 223 -19.34 -18.02 2.91
CA CYS A 223 -19.85 -16.66 2.83
C CYS A 223 -21.36 -16.54 2.64
N GLY A 224 -22.10 -17.67 2.65
CA GLY A 224 -23.57 -17.66 2.55
C GLY A 224 -24.12 -17.73 1.12
N GLY A 225 -23.29 -18.16 0.16
CA GLY A 225 -23.71 -18.45 -1.23
C GLY A 225 -23.14 -17.49 -2.27
N GLN A 226 -23.46 -17.81 -3.54
CA GLN A 226 -23.03 -16.99 -4.69
C GLN A 226 -23.55 -15.54 -4.58
N GLY A 227 -22.68 -14.57 -4.89
CA GLY A 227 -23.03 -13.16 -4.95
C GLY A 227 -23.00 -12.42 -3.62
N SER A 228 -22.50 -13.03 -2.55
CA SER A 228 -22.31 -12.38 -1.25
C SER A 228 -21.27 -11.22 -1.31
N HIS A 229 -20.33 -11.28 -2.25
CA HIS A 229 -19.31 -10.27 -2.47
C HIS A 229 -19.41 -9.68 -3.88
N VAL A 230 -19.18 -8.37 -4.00
CA VAL A 230 -19.13 -7.67 -5.28
C VAL A 230 -17.77 -6.97 -5.42
N MET A 231 -17.08 -7.24 -6.51
CA MET A 231 -15.88 -6.52 -6.91
C MET A 231 -16.23 -5.53 -8.01
N MET A 232 -16.09 -4.21 -7.73
CA MET A 232 -16.30 -3.16 -8.72
C MET A 232 -14.94 -2.73 -9.31
N LEU A 233 -14.77 -2.90 -10.61
CA LEU A 233 -13.62 -2.41 -11.36
C LEU A 233 -13.97 -1.08 -12.01
N MET A 234 -13.36 -0.01 -11.53
CA MET A 234 -13.60 1.35 -12.00
C MET A 234 -12.34 1.90 -12.69
N ASP A 235 -12.54 2.62 -13.78
CA ASP A 235 -11.45 3.31 -14.48
C ASP A 235 -11.28 4.71 -13.89
N ARG A 236 -10.06 5.05 -13.47
CA ARG A 236 -9.76 6.37 -12.91
C ARG A 236 -10.08 7.52 -13.87
N ARG A 237 -10.04 7.27 -15.18
CA ARG A 237 -10.43 8.25 -16.20
C ARG A 237 -11.92 8.66 -16.13
N SER A 238 -12.76 7.86 -15.46
CA SER A 238 -14.16 8.21 -15.22
C SER A 238 -14.33 9.30 -14.16
N ASP A 239 -13.32 9.51 -13.32
CA ASP A 239 -13.29 10.57 -12.31
C ASP A 239 -11.88 11.20 -12.26
N PRO A 240 -11.57 12.13 -13.17
CA PRO A 240 -10.29 12.84 -13.16
C PRO A 240 -10.22 13.98 -12.15
N VAL A 241 -11.33 14.34 -11.51
CA VAL A 241 -11.43 15.46 -10.57
C VAL A 241 -10.92 15.09 -9.18
N THR A 242 -11.38 13.97 -8.61
CA THR A 242 -11.03 13.58 -7.23
C THR A 242 -9.52 13.56 -6.95
N PRO A 243 -8.63 13.05 -7.84
CA PRO A 243 -7.19 13.07 -7.59
C PRO A 243 -6.55 14.46 -7.55
N LEU A 244 -7.22 15.47 -8.10
CA LEU A 244 -6.74 16.86 -8.13
C LEU A 244 -7.15 17.66 -6.89
N LEU A 245 -8.07 17.13 -6.07
CA LEU A 245 -8.51 17.79 -4.84
C LEU A 245 -7.55 17.52 -3.70
N THR A 246 -7.27 18.55 -2.90
CA THR A 246 -6.47 18.42 -1.68
C THR A 246 -7.18 17.51 -0.68
N GLN A 247 -6.45 16.51 -0.16
CA GLN A 247 -6.96 15.58 0.84
C GLN A 247 -6.76 16.18 2.25
N TRP A 248 -7.81 16.10 3.09
CA TRP A 248 -7.79 16.65 4.45
C TRP A 248 -7.88 15.59 5.54
N THR A 249 -7.88 14.30 5.19
CA THR A 249 -7.76 13.20 6.14
C THR A 249 -6.30 12.93 6.48
N TYR A 250 -6.02 12.52 7.71
CA TYR A 250 -4.63 12.33 8.19
C TYR A 250 -3.81 11.43 7.26
N GLN A 251 -4.32 10.27 6.88
CA GLN A 251 -3.61 9.36 5.96
C GLN A 251 -3.45 9.96 4.56
N GLY A 252 -4.48 10.63 4.03
CA GLY A 252 -4.43 11.28 2.74
C GLY A 252 -3.40 12.41 2.70
N MET A 253 -3.35 13.23 3.75
CA MET A 253 -2.37 14.31 3.91
C MET A 253 -0.95 13.77 4.05
N LEU A 254 -0.75 12.71 4.82
CA LEU A 254 0.56 12.03 4.93
C LEU A 254 1.08 11.60 3.57
N HIS A 255 0.20 11.01 2.75
CA HIS A 255 0.58 10.57 1.40
C HIS A 255 0.88 11.74 0.47
N ASP A 256 0.04 12.77 0.45
CA ASP A 256 0.18 13.92 -0.45
C ASP A 256 1.36 14.84 -0.06
N MET A 257 1.57 15.10 1.23
CA MET A 257 2.55 16.06 1.72
C MET A 257 3.92 15.46 2.02
N LEU A 258 3.96 14.23 2.53
CA LEU A 258 5.17 13.59 3.07
C LEU A 258 5.54 12.28 2.36
N THR A 259 4.74 11.84 1.40
CA THR A 259 4.90 10.57 0.67
C THR A 259 4.88 9.35 1.60
N LEU A 260 3.67 8.85 1.86
CA LEU A 260 3.50 7.58 2.56
C LEU A 260 3.80 6.43 1.59
N ASP A 261 4.93 5.76 1.79
CA ASP A 261 5.33 4.58 1.01
C ASP A 261 5.51 3.38 1.92
N GLN A 262 4.88 2.25 1.57
CA GLN A 262 4.94 0.99 2.34
C GLN A 262 4.70 1.20 3.86
N ASN A 263 3.70 2.02 4.20
CA ASN A 263 3.39 2.42 5.57
C ASN A 263 4.53 3.16 6.30
N ARG A 264 5.42 3.83 5.59
CA ARG A 264 6.54 4.63 6.14
C ARG A 264 6.54 6.04 5.57
N VAL A 265 6.92 6.98 6.42
CA VAL A 265 7.08 8.39 6.08
C VAL A 265 8.51 8.81 6.36
N ASP A 266 9.19 9.40 5.38
CA ASP A 266 10.55 9.93 5.54
C ASP A 266 10.51 11.32 6.17
N MET A 267 10.86 11.39 7.45
CA MET A 267 10.96 12.61 8.25
C MET A 267 12.37 13.20 8.26
N SER A 268 13.29 12.73 7.43
CA SER A 268 14.70 13.17 7.44
C SER A 268 14.90 14.64 7.08
N ARG A 269 13.94 15.21 6.34
CA ARG A 269 13.96 16.62 5.93
C ARG A 269 13.38 17.58 6.95
N VAL A 270 12.86 17.06 8.07
CA VAL A 270 12.23 17.85 9.12
C VAL A 270 13.30 18.44 10.03
N PRO A 271 13.41 19.77 10.15
CA PRO A 271 14.40 20.41 11.02
C PRO A 271 14.20 20.01 12.48
N GLY A 272 15.26 19.61 13.15
CA GLY A 272 15.23 19.25 14.58
C GLY A 272 14.65 17.88 14.90
N ASN A 273 14.32 17.07 13.89
CA ASN A 273 13.82 15.72 14.10
C ASN A 273 14.91 14.79 14.66
N PRO A 274 14.64 14.04 15.75
CA PRO A 274 15.60 13.08 16.29
C PRO A 274 15.93 11.99 15.24
N PRO A 275 17.18 11.45 15.23
CA PRO A 275 17.57 10.39 14.30
C PRO A 275 16.65 9.15 14.35
N GLU A 276 16.08 8.87 15.52
CA GLU A 276 15.15 7.75 15.75
C GLU A 276 13.81 7.92 15.03
N LEU A 277 13.42 9.18 14.74
CA LEU A 277 12.19 9.49 13.99
C LEU A 277 12.44 9.79 12.51
N ARG A 278 13.63 9.49 12.00
CA ARG A 278 13.96 9.74 10.58
C ARG A 278 13.05 9.00 9.63
N LEU A 279 12.64 7.79 9.99
CA LEU A 279 11.68 6.98 9.25
C LEU A 279 10.52 6.63 10.19
N ALA A 280 9.40 7.31 10.04
CA ALA A 280 8.21 7.07 10.85
C ALA A 280 7.38 5.94 10.25
N GLU A 281 7.12 4.90 11.05
CA GLU A 281 6.25 3.79 10.66
C GLU A 281 4.79 4.12 11.01
N MET A 282 3.90 4.03 10.00
CA MET A 282 2.49 4.40 10.06
C MET A 282 1.62 3.18 9.77
N CYS A 283 1.51 2.29 10.75
CA CYS A 283 0.77 1.04 10.64
C CYS A 283 -0.46 1.05 11.55
N THR A 284 -1.66 0.99 10.98
CA THR A 284 -2.93 1.03 11.74
C THR A 284 -3.10 -0.11 12.75
N THR A 285 -2.39 -1.23 12.57
CA THR A 285 -2.47 -2.39 13.45
C THR A 285 -1.46 -2.35 14.60
N GLN A 286 -0.38 -1.57 14.46
CA GLN A 286 0.68 -1.47 15.48
C GLN A 286 0.62 -0.15 16.22
N ASP A 287 0.17 0.90 15.58
CA ASP A 287 -0.01 2.24 16.13
C ASP A 287 -1.49 2.52 16.36
N ARG A 288 -1.93 2.37 17.60
CA ARG A 288 -3.32 2.58 17.97
C ARG A 288 -3.80 4.00 17.66
N PHE A 289 -2.99 5.03 17.97
CA PHE A 289 -3.36 6.42 17.69
C PHE A 289 -3.56 6.63 16.19
N TYR A 290 -2.65 6.13 15.35
CA TYR A 290 -2.82 6.20 13.92
C TYR A 290 -4.06 5.44 13.43
N GLY A 291 -4.28 4.24 13.94
CA GLY A 291 -5.46 3.42 13.58
C GLY A 291 -6.78 4.13 13.87
N GLU A 292 -6.87 4.83 15.01
CA GLU A 292 -8.07 5.59 15.41
C GLU A 292 -8.23 6.92 14.64
N ASN A 293 -7.16 7.48 14.11
CA ASN A 293 -7.14 8.83 13.51
C ASN A 293 -6.82 8.89 12.02
N ALA A 294 -6.52 7.79 11.35
CA ALA A 294 -6.11 7.76 9.94
C ALA A 294 -7.08 8.53 9.01
N PHE A 295 -8.36 8.48 9.30
CA PHE A 295 -9.42 9.15 8.54
C PHE A 295 -9.97 10.42 9.20
N SER A 296 -9.38 10.87 10.32
CA SER A 296 -9.73 12.14 10.95
C SER A 296 -9.27 13.30 10.08
N ASN A 297 -10.06 14.36 9.99
CA ASN A 297 -9.64 15.60 9.33
C ASN A 297 -8.56 16.32 10.16
N PHE A 298 -7.84 17.25 9.57
CA PHE A 298 -6.70 17.90 10.22
C PHE A 298 -7.03 18.66 11.51
N PRO A 299 -8.13 19.44 11.61
CA PRO A 299 -8.53 20.06 12.87
C PRO A 299 -8.81 19.05 13.97
N ASP A 300 -9.53 17.97 13.69
CA ASP A 300 -9.83 16.92 14.65
C ASP A 300 -8.56 16.16 15.05
N LEU A 301 -7.65 15.91 14.10
CA LEU A 301 -6.33 15.33 14.39
C LEU A 301 -5.57 16.17 15.40
N CYS A 302 -5.50 17.49 15.21
CA CYS A 302 -4.81 18.38 16.15
C CYS A 302 -5.41 18.32 17.55
N GLN A 303 -6.74 18.29 17.68
CA GLN A 303 -7.43 18.12 18.97
C GLN A 303 -7.13 16.75 19.60
N ASN A 304 -7.13 15.69 18.80
CA ASN A 304 -6.87 14.34 19.25
C ASN A 304 -5.41 14.17 19.73
N VAL A 305 -4.43 14.78 19.04
CA VAL A 305 -3.03 14.80 19.48
C VAL A 305 -2.89 15.54 20.82
N GLN A 306 -3.57 16.68 21.00
CA GLN A 306 -3.56 17.41 22.27
C GLN A 306 -4.16 16.57 23.40
N ARG A 307 -5.30 15.90 23.16
CA ARG A 307 -5.93 14.99 24.12
C ARG A 307 -5.00 13.84 24.47
N TYR A 308 -4.34 13.24 23.49
CA TYR A 308 -3.38 12.16 23.71
C TYR A 308 -2.17 12.62 24.53
N SER A 309 -1.69 13.86 24.30
CA SER A 309 -0.64 14.47 25.15
C SER A 309 -1.07 14.61 26.59
N ALA A 310 -2.28 15.13 26.83
CA ALA A 310 -2.83 15.27 28.19
C ALA A 310 -3.01 13.90 28.88
N GLU A 311 -3.41 12.86 28.17
CA GLU A 311 -3.48 11.49 28.72
C GLU A 311 -2.11 10.98 29.17
N VAL A 312 -1.07 11.17 28.35
CA VAL A 312 0.30 10.74 28.69
C VAL A 312 0.81 11.51 29.92
N GLU A 313 0.59 12.83 29.99
CA GLU A 313 0.95 13.66 31.14
C GLU A 313 0.25 13.20 32.42
N GLN A 314 -1.06 12.91 32.35
CA GLN A 314 -1.82 12.39 33.50
C GLN A 314 -1.29 11.03 33.97
N LEU A 315 -0.95 10.13 33.06
CA LEU A 315 -0.34 8.84 33.38
C LEU A 315 1.03 9.02 34.07
N GLU A 316 1.86 9.95 33.59
CA GLU A 316 3.14 10.27 34.21
C GLU A 316 3.00 10.86 35.61
N GLU A 317 2.07 11.80 35.82
CA GLU A 317 1.79 12.36 37.13
C GLU A 317 1.24 11.30 38.09
N ALA A 318 0.34 10.44 37.62
CA ALA A 318 -0.18 9.35 38.43
C ALA A 318 0.92 8.35 38.84
N ALA A 319 1.88 8.09 37.93
CA ALA A 319 3.03 7.24 38.23
C ALA A 319 3.98 7.88 39.28
N LYS A 320 4.15 9.22 39.26
CA LYS A 320 4.99 9.95 40.22
C LYS A 320 4.38 10.06 41.61
N ARG A 321 3.05 10.11 41.75
CA ARG A 321 2.35 10.38 43.03
C ARG A 321 2.18 9.16 43.95
N ARG A 322 2.35 7.93 43.43
CA ARG A 322 2.11 6.69 44.20
C ARG A 322 3.41 6.06 44.67
N GLY A 323 3.48 5.78 45.97
CA GLY A 323 4.63 5.13 46.59
C GLY A 323 4.72 3.63 46.29
N LEU A 324 5.79 3.02 46.80
CA LEU A 324 6.31 1.66 46.48
C LEU A 324 5.35 0.47 46.73
N ASP A 325 4.15 0.68 47.27
CA ASP A 325 3.26 -0.41 47.70
C ASP A 325 2.44 -1.10 46.57
N GLU A 326 2.53 -0.62 45.34
CA GLU A 326 1.81 -1.21 44.17
C GLU A 326 2.73 -1.46 42.97
N MET A 327 3.82 -2.19 43.18
CA MET A 327 4.85 -2.43 42.15
C MET A 327 4.31 -3.07 40.86
N ALA A 328 3.31 -3.95 40.93
CA ALA A 328 2.75 -4.62 39.74
C ALA A 328 1.95 -3.63 38.86
N GLN A 329 1.09 -2.79 39.48
CA GLN A 329 0.34 -1.77 38.74
C GLN A 329 1.23 -0.64 38.25
N PHE A 330 2.33 -0.35 38.95
CA PHE A 330 3.34 0.60 38.49
C PHE A 330 4.05 0.07 37.25
N ALA A 331 4.43 -1.21 37.18
CA ALA A 331 5.09 -1.82 36.04
C ALA A 331 4.19 -1.81 34.78
N GLU A 332 2.90 -2.11 34.92
CA GLU A 332 1.94 -2.03 33.82
C GLU A 332 1.78 -0.60 33.28
N ARG A 333 1.60 0.39 34.15
CA ARG A 333 1.48 1.80 33.77
C ARG A 333 2.77 2.34 33.18
N TYR A 334 3.91 1.96 33.73
CA TYR A 334 5.20 2.35 33.20
C TYR A 334 5.41 1.80 31.78
N ALA A 335 5.04 0.53 31.55
CA ALA A 335 5.07 -0.08 30.23
C ALA A 335 4.12 0.66 29.25
N GLU A 336 2.93 1.06 29.69
CA GLU A 336 1.99 1.86 28.90
C GLU A 336 2.56 3.24 28.54
N ILE A 337 3.19 3.95 29.49
CA ILE A 337 3.84 5.23 29.24
C ILE A 337 5.00 5.06 28.23
N GLN A 338 5.84 4.05 28.41
CA GLN A 338 6.96 3.78 27.50
C GLN A 338 6.51 3.46 26.07
N SER A 339 5.33 2.84 25.93
CA SER A 339 4.73 2.58 24.63
C SER A 339 4.11 3.84 23.99
N LYS A 340 3.41 4.66 24.79
CA LYS A 340 2.67 5.85 24.29
C LYS A 340 3.56 7.05 23.97
N LYS A 341 4.65 7.27 24.71
CA LYS A 341 5.53 8.44 24.53
C LYS A 341 6.18 8.55 23.15
N PRO A 342 6.84 7.50 22.61
CA PRO A 342 7.43 7.57 21.29
C PRO A 342 6.37 7.84 20.21
N ASN A 343 5.19 7.22 20.33
CA ASN A 343 4.08 7.45 19.43
C ASN A 343 3.57 8.89 19.49
N LEU A 344 3.43 9.46 20.70
CA LEU A 344 3.03 10.86 20.87
C LEU A 344 4.04 11.80 20.21
N ALA A 345 5.33 11.62 20.46
CA ALA A 345 6.40 12.44 19.87
C ALA A 345 6.36 12.39 18.33
N LYS A 346 6.15 11.19 17.77
CA LYS A 346 5.99 10.96 16.34
C LYS A 346 4.82 11.76 15.76
N HIS A 347 3.62 11.64 16.33
CA HIS A 347 2.43 12.32 15.83
C HIS A 347 2.46 13.83 16.02
N LEU A 348 3.06 14.33 17.11
CA LEU A 348 3.32 15.77 17.31
C LEU A 348 4.24 16.31 16.20
N ALA A 349 5.38 15.66 15.96
CA ALA A 349 6.31 16.06 14.92
C ALA A 349 5.67 16.06 13.53
N ILE A 350 4.89 15.01 13.20
CA ILE A 350 4.16 14.92 11.94
C ILE A 350 3.13 16.05 11.80
N ALA A 351 2.33 16.32 12.85
CA ALA A 351 1.32 17.37 12.80
C ALA A 351 1.94 18.77 12.64
N ASP A 352 3.09 19.04 13.25
CA ASP A 352 3.82 20.30 13.10
C ASP A 352 4.37 20.48 11.68
N VAL A 353 4.94 19.41 11.10
CA VAL A 353 5.40 19.43 9.70
C VAL A 353 4.24 19.67 8.75
N MET A 354 3.13 18.95 8.92
CA MET A 354 1.94 19.13 8.08
C MET A 354 1.41 20.55 8.16
N ARG A 355 1.40 21.19 9.35
CA ARG A 355 1.03 22.59 9.52
C ARG A 355 1.95 23.50 8.73
N GLY A 356 3.27 23.28 8.80
CA GLY A 356 4.25 24.04 8.03
C GLY A 356 4.03 23.91 6.52
N VAL A 357 3.78 22.72 6.02
CA VAL A 357 3.48 22.46 4.59
C VAL A 357 2.17 23.14 4.16
N ILE A 358 1.12 23.08 4.98
CA ILE A 358 -0.15 23.77 4.71
C ILE A 358 0.06 25.27 4.53
N GLU A 359 0.83 25.89 5.42
CA GLU A 359 1.14 27.32 5.37
C GLU A 359 2.04 27.68 4.18
N GLU A 360 3.13 26.92 3.98
CA GLU A 360 4.09 27.13 2.89
C GLU A 360 3.44 27.00 1.51
N ARG A 361 2.62 25.96 1.32
CA ARG A 361 1.95 25.66 0.05
C ARG A 361 0.63 26.43 -0.13
N GLY A 362 0.14 27.14 0.89
CA GLY A 362 -1.12 27.89 0.86
C GLY A 362 -2.35 27.00 0.61
N LEU A 363 -2.38 25.83 1.23
CA LEU A 363 -3.38 24.80 0.91
C LEU A 363 -4.81 25.19 1.27
N TYR A 364 -5.03 26.08 2.25
CA TYR A 364 -6.38 26.57 2.57
C TYR A 364 -6.98 27.37 1.42
N ASP A 365 -6.23 28.35 0.88
CA ASP A 365 -6.69 29.19 -0.23
C ASP A 365 -6.89 28.35 -1.51
N ALA A 366 -5.96 27.39 -1.76
CA ALA A 366 -6.07 26.47 -2.90
C ALA A 366 -7.31 25.58 -2.79
N SER A 367 -7.51 24.94 -1.64
CA SER A 367 -8.60 23.99 -1.41
C SER A 367 -9.98 24.64 -1.44
N GLU A 368 -10.11 25.89 -0.99
CA GLU A 368 -11.36 26.63 -1.11
C GLU A 368 -11.73 26.85 -2.58
N LEU A 369 -10.75 27.22 -3.43
CA LEU A 369 -11.00 27.38 -4.86
C LEU A 369 -11.21 26.04 -5.58
N GLU A 370 -10.48 24.97 -5.20
CA GLU A 370 -10.71 23.61 -5.69
C GLU A 370 -12.17 23.19 -5.50
N GLN A 371 -12.69 23.38 -4.28
CA GLN A 371 -14.08 23.06 -3.95
C GLN A 371 -15.07 23.90 -4.76
N ALA A 372 -14.82 25.21 -4.90
CA ALA A 372 -15.66 26.09 -5.70
C ALA A 372 -15.71 25.61 -7.15
N ILE A 373 -14.56 25.36 -7.79
CA ILE A 373 -14.49 24.89 -9.18
C ILE A 373 -15.21 23.53 -9.34
N ALA A 374 -15.04 22.61 -8.39
CA ALA A 374 -15.65 21.28 -8.47
C ALA A 374 -17.17 21.31 -8.29
N CYS A 375 -17.72 22.17 -7.42
CA CYS A 375 -19.11 22.11 -6.97
C CYS A 375 -20.00 23.20 -7.51
N GLU A 376 -19.45 24.38 -7.88
CA GLU A 376 -20.22 25.56 -8.24
C GLU A 376 -20.17 25.88 -9.75
N GLU A 377 -21.13 26.66 -10.24
CA GLU A 377 -21.17 27.12 -11.63
C GLU A 377 -20.95 28.64 -11.70
N SER A 378 -19.71 29.10 -11.55
CA SER A 378 -19.35 30.51 -11.59
C SER A 378 -18.04 30.76 -12.34
N HIS A 379 -18.07 30.60 -13.68
CA HIS A 379 -16.86 30.73 -14.52
C HIS A 379 -16.08 32.03 -14.26
N ALA A 380 -16.76 33.18 -14.23
CA ALA A 380 -16.08 34.46 -14.10
C ALA A 380 -15.39 34.65 -12.75
N ASP A 381 -16.01 34.19 -11.67
CA ASP A 381 -15.44 34.21 -10.33
C ASP A 381 -14.25 33.22 -10.22
N HIS A 382 -14.42 31.97 -10.66
CA HIS A 382 -13.34 30.96 -10.66
C HIS A 382 -12.13 31.44 -11.47
N TYR A 383 -12.36 32.05 -12.64
CA TYR A 383 -11.29 32.58 -13.48
C TYR A 383 -10.52 33.70 -12.79
N GLN A 384 -11.25 34.67 -12.20
CA GLN A 384 -10.65 35.81 -11.52
C GLN A 384 -9.85 35.37 -10.28
N ARG A 385 -10.42 34.53 -9.43
CA ARG A 385 -9.75 33.99 -8.24
C ARG A 385 -8.52 33.17 -8.62
N LEU A 386 -8.61 32.38 -9.70
CA LEU A 386 -7.48 31.60 -10.18
C LEU A 386 -6.35 32.50 -10.69
N LEU A 387 -6.64 33.58 -11.43
CA LEU A 387 -5.63 34.55 -11.84
C LEU A 387 -4.93 35.21 -10.65
N GLU A 388 -5.66 35.56 -9.60
CA GLU A 388 -5.11 36.16 -8.38
C GLU A 388 -4.18 35.19 -7.65
N LEU A 389 -4.57 33.92 -7.51
CA LEU A 389 -3.74 32.91 -6.89
C LEU A 389 -2.49 32.57 -7.72
N LEU A 390 -2.61 32.52 -9.06
CA LEU A 390 -1.47 32.26 -9.94
C LEU A 390 -0.45 33.42 -9.92
N ALA A 391 -0.91 34.66 -9.81
CA ALA A 391 -0.06 35.84 -9.73
C ALA A 391 0.64 35.98 -8.37
N GLY A 392 -0.01 35.48 -7.29
CA GLY A 392 0.47 35.61 -5.92
C GLY A 392 1.60 34.65 -5.57
N PRO A 393 2.36 34.93 -4.49
CA PRO A 393 3.37 34.02 -3.97
C PRO A 393 2.81 32.95 -3.02
N ARG A 394 1.52 33.01 -2.69
CA ARG A 394 0.90 32.28 -1.57
C ARG A 394 0.74 30.80 -1.78
N ILE A 395 0.62 30.30 -3.01
CA ILE A 395 0.40 28.88 -3.29
C ILE A 395 1.58 28.24 -4.00
N GLY A 396 1.78 26.95 -3.75
CA GLY A 396 2.82 26.12 -4.35
C GLY A 396 2.61 25.91 -5.86
N ASN A 397 3.64 25.46 -6.56
CA ASN A 397 3.56 25.21 -8.00
C ASN A 397 2.67 24.01 -8.32
N GLU A 398 2.63 23.02 -7.46
CA GLU A 398 1.76 21.86 -7.60
C GLU A 398 0.29 22.23 -7.49
N GLU A 399 -0.07 23.07 -6.53
CA GLU A 399 -1.43 23.61 -6.35
C GLU A 399 -1.86 24.45 -7.54
N ARG A 400 -0.96 25.27 -8.08
CA ARG A 400 -1.23 26.04 -9.32
C ARG A 400 -1.58 25.10 -10.47
N LEU A 401 -0.80 24.03 -10.64
CA LEU A 401 -1.06 23.04 -11.68
C LEU A 401 -2.40 22.34 -11.47
N ARG A 402 -2.67 21.85 -10.26
CA ARG A 402 -3.93 21.17 -9.90
C ARG A 402 -5.14 22.06 -10.18
N LEU A 403 -5.12 23.33 -9.75
CA LEU A 403 -6.20 24.29 -9.96
C LEU A 403 -6.45 24.59 -11.45
N VAL A 404 -5.39 24.76 -12.24
CA VAL A 404 -5.56 24.98 -13.70
C VAL A 404 -6.10 23.74 -14.39
N LEU A 405 -5.68 22.55 -13.98
CA LEU A 405 -6.23 21.30 -14.50
C LEU A 405 -7.71 21.12 -14.13
N LEU A 406 -8.10 21.40 -12.88
CA LEU A 406 -9.50 21.39 -12.45
C LEU A 406 -10.35 22.36 -13.25
N TYR A 407 -9.87 23.60 -13.43
CA TYR A 407 -10.55 24.59 -14.22
C TYR A 407 -10.70 24.15 -15.68
N ALA A 408 -9.65 23.58 -16.28
CA ALA A 408 -9.70 23.07 -17.64
C ALA A 408 -10.74 21.95 -17.77
N LEU A 409 -10.71 20.95 -16.89
CA LEU A 409 -11.68 19.84 -16.89
C LEU A 409 -13.12 20.32 -16.72
N ARG A 410 -13.35 21.35 -15.91
CA ARG A 410 -14.69 21.90 -15.68
C ARG A 410 -15.23 22.63 -16.90
N TYR A 411 -14.37 23.34 -17.64
CA TYR A 411 -14.80 24.32 -18.65
C TYR A 411 -14.41 23.96 -20.09
N GLU A 412 -13.61 22.95 -20.37
CA GLU A 412 -13.11 22.60 -21.71
C GLU A 412 -14.21 22.22 -22.71
N GLN A 413 -15.38 21.76 -22.23
CA GLN A 413 -16.50 21.38 -23.09
C GLN A 413 -17.15 22.61 -23.74
N ASN A 414 -16.91 23.84 -23.24
CA ASN A 414 -17.47 25.06 -23.77
C ASN A 414 -16.40 25.87 -24.50
N ALA A 415 -16.53 25.96 -25.83
CA ALA A 415 -15.58 26.68 -26.70
C ALA A 415 -15.41 28.16 -26.32
N ALA A 416 -16.41 28.80 -25.67
CA ALA A 416 -16.30 30.17 -25.20
C ALA A 416 -15.19 30.38 -24.14
N TYR A 417 -14.76 29.35 -23.46
CA TYR A 417 -13.74 29.42 -22.42
C TYR A 417 -12.34 28.97 -22.86
N ALA A 418 -12.19 28.56 -24.12
CA ALA A 418 -10.91 28.08 -24.65
C ALA A 418 -9.76 29.08 -24.50
N GLU A 419 -10.05 30.40 -24.76
CA GLU A 419 -9.05 31.45 -24.61
C GLU A 419 -8.60 31.62 -23.15
N SER A 420 -9.53 31.52 -22.19
CA SER A 420 -9.23 31.59 -20.77
C SER A 420 -8.31 30.42 -20.33
N ILE A 421 -8.59 29.21 -20.82
CA ILE A 421 -7.77 28.00 -20.53
C ILE A 421 -6.36 28.15 -21.10
N GLU A 422 -6.23 28.62 -22.36
CA GLU A 422 -4.90 28.81 -22.96
C GLU A 422 -4.09 29.92 -22.27
N LYS A 423 -4.73 30.99 -21.82
CA LYS A 423 -4.08 32.05 -21.04
C LYS A 423 -3.53 31.48 -19.69
N LEU A 424 -4.33 30.68 -18.99
CA LEU A 424 -3.90 30.05 -17.73
C LEU A 424 -2.74 29.10 -17.95
N LYS A 425 -2.76 28.28 -19.01
CA LYS A 425 -1.63 27.42 -19.41
C LYS A 425 -0.36 28.24 -19.72
N GLY A 426 -0.52 29.41 -20.36
CA GLY A 426 0.59 30.33 -20.62
C GLY A 426 1.25 30.82 -19.34
N LEU A 427 0.45 31.28 -18.38
CA LEU A 427 0.92 31.75 -17.06
C LEU A 427 1.65 30.62 -16.28
N LEU A 428 1.14 29.39 -16.33
CA LEU A 428 1.83 28.25 -15.74
C LEU A 428 3.20 28.01 -16.37
N ARG A 429 3.28 28.00 -17.72
CA ARG A 429 4.56 27.78 -18.43
C ARG A 429 5.60 28.82 -18.05
N GLU A 430 5.22 30.11 -17.96
CA GLU A 430 6.10 31.18 -17.54
C GLU A 430 6.65 30.93 -16.13
N ARG A 431 5.81 30.49 -15.18
CA ARG A 431 6.21 30.22 -13.80
C ARG A 431 7.11 28.98 -13.64
N PHE A 432 6.87 27.93 -14.44
CA PHE A 432 7.71 26.72 -14.41
C PHE A 432 9.04 26.88 -15.19
N SER A 433 9.18 27.92 -15.99
CA SER A 433 10.39 28.23 -16.76
C SER A 433 11.31 29.21 -16.05
N ALA A 434 10.84 29.86 -14.99
CA ALA A 434 11.57 30.82 -14.14
C ALA A 434 12.13 30.13 -12.90
#